data_397c8ec51a33eb07b1b4cc164064ecde
#
_entry.id   397c8ec51a33eb07b1b4cc164064ecde
#
_cell.length_a   1.000
_cell.length_b   1.000
_cell.length_c   1.000
_cell.angle_alpha   90.00
_cell.angle_beta   90.00
_cell.angle_gamma   90.00
#
_symmetry.space_group_name_H-M   'P 1'
#
loop_
_entity.id
_entity.type
_entity.pdbx_description
1 polymer ?
#
loop_
_entity_poly.entity_id
_entity_poly.type
_entity_poly.pdbx_seq_one_letter_code
_entity_poly.pdbx_strand_id
1 'polypeptide(L)'
;HSVYVDQWDWEKVIRREDRTLDTLKRTAQEIVDCICDVSVRLNREYSSIHTRLCREMSAITAQELEDMYPDIPGGSQRENKYLEQHKTALIMQIGGKLRSGKPHDGRAPDYDDWALNGDILFWCDWLGCAMEVSSMGIRVDPAALDRQLTLSHHDERRDLPYHKALLNGELPLTIGGGIGQSRISMLLLGKAHIGEVQASIWDDETVSACEKAGVTLL
;
A
#
# COMPACT_ATOMS: atom_id res chain seq x y z
N HIS A 1 -1.83 -4.81 13.18
CA HIS A 1 -1.20 -3.48 13.32
C HIS A 1 -0.95 -3.17 14.77
N SER A 2 0.17 -2.50 15.10
CA SER A 2 0.35 -1.89 16.40
C SER A 2 -0.44 -0.58 16.52
N VAL A 3 -0.61 -0.06 17.73
CA VAL A 3 -1.24 1.26 17.97
C VAL A 3 -0.35 2.42 17.49
N TYR A 4 0.94 2.17 17.27
CA TYR A 4 1.91 3.14 16.80
C TYR A 4 2.35 2.80 15.38
N VAL A 5 2.34 3.78 14.48
CA VAL A 5 2.73 3.63 13.07
C VAL A 5 3.72 4.71 12.70
N ASP A 6 4.89 4.30 12.19
CA ASP A 6 5.87 5.17 11.55
C ASP A 6 5.92 4.92 10.05
N GLN A 7 5.93 6.00 9.28
CA GLN A 7 6.02 5.94 7.83
C GLN A 7 7.11 6.89 7.32
N TRP A 8 7.70 6.55 6.19
CA TRP A 8 8.37 7.52 5.34
C TRP A 8 7.32 8.06 4.37
N ASP A 9 6.74 9.18 4.74
CA ASP A 9 5.82 9.90 3.87
C ASP A 9 6.61 10.76 2.88
N TRP A 10 6.20 10.73 1.63
CA TRP A 10 6.86 11.47 0.57
C TRP A 10 5.84 12.09 -0.38
N GLU A 11 6.23 13.22 -0.97
CA GLU A 11 5.40 13.96 -1.91
C GLU A 11 6.29 14.58 -3.00
N LYS A 12 5.93 14.37 -4.27
CA LYS A 12 6.67 14.86 -5.43
C LYS A 12 5.74 15.69 -6.32
N VAL A 13 6.12 16.94 -6.61
CA VAL A 13 5.39 17.76 -7.58
C VAL A 13 5.52 17.16 -8.98
N ILE A 14 4.41 17.09 -9.68
CA ILE A 14 4.31 16.60 -11.06
C ILE A 14 3.59 17.60 -11.95
N ARG A 15 3.72 17.43 -13.26
CA ARG A 15 2.98 18.21 -14.25
C ARG A 15 1.63 17.56 -14.54
N ARG A 16 0.75 18.28 -15.23
CA ARG A 16 -0.56 17.77 -15.62
C ARG A 16 -0.44 16.56 -16.58
N GLU A 17 0.50 16.60 -17.50
CA GLU A 17 0.79 15.49 -18.43
C GLU A 17 1.31 14.22 -17.75
N ASP A 18 1.87 14.35 -16.53
CA ASP A 18 2.39 13.22 -15.74
C ASP A 18 1.28 12.51 -14.94
N ARG A 19 0.05 13.02 -14.94
CA ARG A 19 -1.09 12.37 -14.28
C ARG A 19 -1.57 11.14 -15.07
N THR A 20 -0.78 10.08 -15.05
CA THR A 20 -1.02 8.84 -15.82
C THR A 20 -0.71 7.59 -15.01
N LEU A 21 -1.35 6.46 -15.39
CA LEU A 21 -1.01 5.16 -14.81
C LEU A 21 0.45 4.76 -15.07
N ASP A 22 1.04 5.20 -16.16
CA ASP A 22 2.45 4.92 -16.47
C ASP A 22 3.38 5.63 -15.49
N THR A 23 3.07 6.86 -15.10
CA THR A 23 3.81 7.58 -14.05
C THR A 23 3.67 6.86 -12.70
N LEU A 24 2.47 6.42 -12.34
CA LEU A 24 2.22 5.66 -11.13
C LEU A 24 3.04 4.35 -11.11
N LYS A 25 2.95 3.55 -12.18
CA LYS A 25 3.67 2.27 -12.31
C LYS A 25 5.18 2.43 -12.25
N ARG A 26 5.72 3.42 -12.97
CA ARG A 26 7.16 3.73 -12.96
C ARG A 26 7.63 4.10 -11.56
N THR A 27 6.92 4.98 -10.87
CA THR A 27 7.29 5.40 -9.50
C THR A 27 7.20 4.23 -8.52
N ALA A 28 6.17 3.38 -8.64
CA ALA A 28 6.06 2.17 -7.83
C ALA A 28 7.22 1.18 -8.09
N GLN A 29 7.62 0.98 -9.36
CA GLN A 29 8.76 0.14 -9.69
C GLN A 29 10.08 0.69 -9.13
N GLU A 30 10.29 2.01 -9.14
CA GLU A 30 11.46 2.66 -8.53
C GLU A 30 11.54 2.37 -7.01
N ILE A 31 10.39 2.37 -6.31
CA ILE A 31 10.32 2.00 -4.89
C ILE A 31 10.62 0.51 -4.69
N VAL A 32 10.04 -0.38 -5.49
CA VAL A 32 10.31 -1.83 -5.46
C VAL A 32 11.79 -2.10 -5.69
N ASP A 33 12.41 -1.44 -6.67
CA ASP A 33 13.82 -1.58 -6.97
C ASP A 33 14.71 -1.21 -5.78
N CYS A 34 14.39 -0.10 -5.12
CA CYS A 34 15.11 0.35 -3.93
C CYS A 34 14.99 -0.67 -2.77
N ILE A 35 13.79 -1.19 -2.51
CA ILE A 35 13.56 -2.21 -1.47
C ILE A 35 14.34 -3.49 -1.78
N CYS A 36 14.34 -3.94 -3.03
CA CYS A 36 15.08 -5.11 -3.47
C CYS A 36 16.61 -4.92 -3.35
N ASP A 37 17.12 -3.73 -3.67
CA ASP A 37 18.55 -3.42 -3.52
C ASP A 37 18.99 -3.46 -2.05
N VAL A 38 18.17 -2.94 -1.16
CA VAL A 38 18.40 -3.04 0.30
C VAL A 38 18.38 -4.49 0.75
N SER A 39 17.41 -5.31 0.29
CA SER A 39 17.36 -6.75 0.60
C SER A 39 18.63 -7.48 0.19
N VAL A 40 19.10 -7.25 -1.04
CA VAL A 40 20.34 -7.86 -1.55
C VAL A 40 21.55 -7.45 -0.71
N ARG A 41 21.63 -6.17 -0.33
CA ARG A 41 22.72 -5.67 0.53
C ARG A 41 22.69 -6.30 1.93
N LEU A 42 21.53 -6.38 2.57
CA LEU A 42 21.37 -7.00 3.88
C LEU A 42 21.76 -8.48 3.85
N ASN A 43 21.32 -9.24 2.86
CA ASN A 43 21.67 -10.66 2.69
C ASN A 43 23.18 -10.86 2.53
N ARG A 44 23.88 -9.90 1.91
CA ARG A 44 25.35 -9.97 1.75
C ARG A 44 26.10 -9.62 3.04
N GLU A 45 25.59 -8.65 3.80
CA GLU A 45 26.25 -8.17 5.03
C GLU A 45 25.95 -9.06 6.23
N TYR A 46 24.76 -9.70 6.28
CA TYR A 46 24.30 -10.49 7.42
C TYR A 46 23.91 -11.91 6.99
N SER A 47 24.74 -12.87 7.34
CA SER A 47 24.53 -14.29 6.96
C SER A 47 23.29 -14.95 7.56
N SER A 48 22.66 -14.31 8.54
CA SER A 48 21.40 -14.76 9.15
C SER A 48 20.14 -14.29 8.40
N ILE A 49 20.28 -13.38 7.43
CA ILE A 49 19.17 -12.84 6.65
C ILE A 49 19.16 -13.56 5.30
N HIS A 50 18.02 -14.18 4.97
CA HIS A 50 17.85 -14.97 3.75
C HIS A 50 16.65 -14.56 2.91
N THR A 51 16.08 -13.37 3.15
CA THR A 51 14.89 -12.88 2.46
C THR A 51 15.19 -12.62 0.99
N ARG A 52 14.38 -13.20 0.11
CA ARG A 52 14.46 -13.01 -1.34
C ARG A 52 13.19 -12.33 -1.83
N LEU A 53 13.33 -11.16 -2.43
CA LEU A 53 12.24 -10.40 -2.99
C LEU A 53 12.26 -10.46 -4.52
N CYS A 54 11.09 -10.53 -5.14
CA CYS A 54 10.95 -10.46 -6.58
C CYS A 54 10.96 -9.00 -7.02
N ARG A 55 11.92 -8.63 -7.88
CA ARG A 55 12.06 -7.27 -8.40
C ARG A 55 11.04 -6.95 -9.48
N GLU A 56 10.65 -7.94 -10.25
CA GLU A 56 9.65 -7.77 -11.31
C GLU A 56 8.28 -7.57 -10.69
N MET A 57 7.76 -6.36 -10.81
CA MET A 57 6.45 -5.99 -10.27
C MET A 57 5.37 -6.16 -11.34
N SER A 58 4.38 -7.00 -11.08
CA SER A 58 3.16 -7.04 -11.87
C SER A 58 2.24 -5.88 -11.49
N ALA A 59 1.38 -5.45 -12.40
CA ALA A 59 0.40 -4.40 -12.12
C ALA A 59 -0.99 -4.87 -12.58
N ILE A 60 -1.97 -4.77 -11.68
CA ILE A 60 -3.35 -5.20 -11.92
C ILE A 60 -4.31 -4.22 -11.25
N THR A 61 -5.46 -3.95 -11.84
CA THR A 61 -6.49 -3.13 -11.20
C THR A 61 -7.31 -3.96 -10.22
N ALA A 62 -7.88 -3.30 -9.22
CA ALA A 62 -8.80 -3.93 -8.27
C ALA A 62 -9.98 -4.61 -8.97
N GLN A 63 -10.46 -4.05 -10.10
CA GLN A 63 -11.53 -4.67 -10.89
C GLN A 63 -11.07 -5.92 -11.64
N GLU A 64 -9.90 -5.88 -12.28
CA GLU A 64 -9.34 -7.07 -12.95
C GLU A 64 -9.07 -8.19 -11.94
N LEU A 65 -8.64 -7.85 -10.73
CA LEU A 65 -8.43 -8.80 -9.65
C LEU A 65 -9.76 -9.45 -9.19
N GLU A 66 -10.84 -8.67 -9.11
CA GLU A 66 -12.19 -9.20 -8.86
C GLU A 66 -12.66 -10.11 -9.98
N ASP A 67 -12.49 -9.70 -11.24
CA ASP A 67 -12.88 -10.48 -12.41
C ASP A 67 -12.10 -11.81 -12.54
N MET A 68 -10.83 -11.81 -12.11
CA MET A 68 -9.97 -13.01 -12.10
C MET A 68 -10.38 -14.00 -11.01
N TYR A 69 -10.84 -13.50 -9.87
CA TYR A 69 -11.21 -14.32 -8.71
C TYR A 69 -12.63 -13.97 -8.20
N PRO A 70 -13.67 -14.20 -9.00
CA PRO A 70 -15.04 -13.78 -8.65
C PRO A 70 -15.59 -14.50 -7.42
N ASP A 71 -15.16 -15.74 -7.18
CA ASP A 71 -15.63 -16.58 -6.06
C ASP A 71 -14.89 -16.28 -4.75
N ILE A 72 -13.81 -15.49 -4.78
CA ILE A 72 -13.06 -15.15 -3.57
C ILE A 72 -13.66 -13.85 -2.98
N PRO A 73 -14.22 -13.90 -1.76
CA PRO A 73 -14.75 -12.71 -1.11
C PRO A 73 -13.63 -11.84 -0.55
N GLY A 74 -13.70 -10.52 -0.81
CA GLY A 74 -12.79 -9.54 -0.22
C GLY A 74 -11.46 -9.35 -0.96
N GLY A 75 -10.96 -8.10 -0.91
CA GLY A 75 -9.75 -7.66 -1.62
C GLY A 75 -8.51 -8.42 -1.18
N SER A 76 -8.26 -8.45 0.12
CA SER A 76 -7.04 -9.04 0.70
C SER A 76 -6.88 -10.54 0.39
N GLN A 77 -7.98 -11.31 0.30
CA GLN A 77 -7.90 -12.72 -0.08
C GLN A 77 -7.56 -12.90 -1.57
N ARG A 78 -8.09 -12.02 -2.43
CA ARG A 78 -7.75 -11.98 -3.86
C ARG A 78 -6.30 -11.58 -4.07
N GLU A 79 -5.81 -10.59 -3.31
CA GLU A 79 -4.41 -10.19 -3.31
C GLU A 79 -3.49 -11.35 -2.94
N ASN A 80 -3.78 -12.07 -1.86
CA ASN A 80 -3.03 -13.26 -1.47
C ASN A 80 -2.97 -14.28 -2.61
N LYS A 81 -4.11 -14.55 -3.26
CA LYS A 81 -4.16 -15.52 -4.36
C LYS A 81 -3.36 -15.07 -5.58
N TYR A 82 -3.37 -13.79 -5.87
CA TYR A 82 -2.60 -13.21 -6.98
C TYR A 82 -1.10 -13.20 -6.69
N LEU A 83 -0.70 -12.73 -5.50
CA LEU A 83 0.70 -12.60 -5.13
C LEU A 83 1.40 -13.93 -4.86
N GLU A 84 0.66 -14.99 -4.49
CA GLU A 84 1.20 -16.35 -4.44
C GLU A 84 1.96 -16.72 -5.73
N GLN A 85 1.47 -16.25 -6.89
CA GLN A 85 2.05 -16.51 -8.20
C GLN A 85 3.00 -15.38 -8.68
N HIS A 86 2.59 -14.14 -8.47
CA HIS A 86 3.27 -12.96 -9.03
C HIS A 86 4.34 -12.34 -8.11
N LYS A 87 4.38 -12.74 -6.83
CA LYS A 87 5.37 -12.37 -5.82
C LYS A 87 5.45 -10.88 -5.44
N THR A 88 5.41 -9.97 -6.40
CA THR A 88 5.39 -8.52 -6.18
C THR A 88 4.35 -7.90 -7.10
N ALA A 89 3.49 -7.07 -6.55
CA ALA A 89 2.41 -6.45 -7.33
C ALA A 89 2.11 -5.02 -6.90
N LEU A 90 1.63 -4.24 -7.86
CA LEU A 90 0.92 -2.99 -7.66
C LEU A 90 -0.57 -3.25 -7.93
N ILE A 91 -1.38 -3.20 -6.88
CA ILE A 91 -2.85 -3.29 -6.99
C ILE A 91 -3.37 -1.87 -7.17
N MET A 92 -3.98 -1.59 -8.32
CA MET A 92 -4.32 -0.22 -8.73
C MET A 92 -5.83 0.05 -8.68
N GLN A 93 -6.19 1.34 -8.68
CA GLN A 93 -7.56 1.84 -8.81
C GLN A 93 -8.47 1.39 -7.65
N ILE A 94 -7.97 1.64 -6.44
CA ILE A 94 -8.65 1.34 -5.18
C ILE A 94 -9.47 2.56 -4.73
N GLY A 95 -10.69 2.34 -4.21
CA GLY A 95 -11.53 3.38 -3.58
C GLY A 95 -12.98 3.39 -4.09
N GLY A 96 -13.19 3.29 -5.40
CA GLY A 96 -14.53 3.20 -5.97
C GLY A 96 -15.17 1.81 -5.80
N LYS A 97 -16.49 1.75 -6.04
CA LYS A 97 -17.21 0.46 -6.08
C LYS A 97 -16.80 -0.34 -7.32
N LEU A 98 -16.50 -1.61 -7.10
CA LEU A 98 -16.31 -2.59 -8.17
C LEU A 98 -17.66 -3.03 -8.78
N ARG A 99 -17.64 -3.87 -9.81
CA ARG A 99 -18.85 -4.40 -10.47
C ARG A 99 -19.77 -5.16 -9.52
N SER A 100 -19.22 -5.77 -8.47
CA SER A 100 -20.00 -6.41 -7.40
C SER A 100 -20.78 -5.42 -6.53
N GLY A 101 -20.55 -4.11 -6.70
CA GLY A 101 -21.12 -3.05 -5.86
C GLY A 101 -20.40 -2.79 -4.55
N LYS A 102 -19.33 -3.54 -4.26
CA LYS A 102 -18.47 -3.36 -3.08
C LYS A 102 -17.13 -2.73 -3.49
N PRO A 103 -16.49 -1.93 -2.64
CA PRO A 103 -15.12 -1.49 -2.89
C PRO A 103 -14.14 -2.66 -2.70
N HIS A 104 -12.96 -2.55 -3.29
CA HIS A 104 -11.85 -3.47 -3.04
C HIS A 104 -11.38 -3.36 -1.59
N ASP A 105 -11.10 -2.13 -1.18
CA ASP A 105 -10.75 -1.71 0.17
C ASP A 105 -11.20 -0.27 0.40
N GLY A 106 -11.13 0.20 1.67
CA GLY A 106 -11.41 1.58 2.04
C GLY A 106 -10.32 2.54 1.56
N ARG A 107 -10.74 3.66 0.94
CA ARG A 107 -9.82 4.72 0.54
C ARG A 107 -10.45 6.08 0.80
N ALA A 108 -9.72 6.98 1.45
CA ALA A 108 -10.17 8.35 1.67
C ALA A 108 -10.47 9.04 0.33
N PRO A 109 -11.54 9.85 0.23
CA PRO A 109 -11.91 10.49 -1.03
C PRO A 109 -11.07 11.72 -1.37
N ASP A 110 -10.32 12.22 -0.42
CA ASP A 110 -9.65 13.51 -0.46
C ASP A 110 -8.11 13.42 -0.41
N TYR A 111 -7.57 12.27 -0.77
CA TYR A 111 -6.14 12.00 -0.77
C TYR A 111 -5.66 11.63 -2.17
N ASP A 112 -5.78 10.37 -2.58
CA ASP A 112 -5.40 9.90 -3.89
C ASP A 112 -6.57 9.96 -4.89
N ASP A 113 -6.27 10.24 -6.16
CA ASP A 113 -7.21 9.98 -7.25
C ASP A 113 -7.42 8.46 -7.37
N TRP A 114 -8.65 7.99 -7.15
CA TRP A 114 -8.98 6.56 -7.18
C TRP A 114 -8.71 5.90 -8.54
N ALA A 115 -8.62 6.67 -9.61
CA ALA A 115 -8.22 6.15 -10.92
C ALA A 115 -6.70 6.04 -11.08
N LEU A 116 -5.90 6.67 -10.20
CA LEU A 116 -4.46 6.85 -10.34
C LEU A 116 -3.70 6.52 -9.04
N ASN A 117 -4.20 5.58 -8.25
CA ASN A 117 -3.57 5.10 -7.02
C ASN A 117 -3.26 3.61 -7.08
N GLY A 118 -2.54 3.14 -6.08
CA GLY A 118 -2.30 1.72 -5.87
C GLY A 118 -1.48 1.43 -4.64
N ASP A 119 -1.50 0.16 -4.26
CA ASP A 119 -0.75 -0.37 -3.14
C ASP A 119 0.34 -1.32 -3.65
N ILE A 120 1.55 -1.18 -3.11
CA ILE A 120 2.67 -2.07 -3.39
C ILE A 120 2.67 -3.19 -2.36
N LEU A 121 2.56 -4.43 -2.84
CA LEU A 121 2.56 -5.61 -2.01
C LEU A 121 3.68 -6.57 -2.43
N PHE A 122 4.24 -7.26 -1.41
CA PHE A 122 5.17 -8.36 -1.58
C PHE A 122 4.59 -9.65 -1.00
N TRP A 123 4.87 -10.77 -1.64
CA TRP A 123 4.58 -12.08 -1.09
C TRP A 123 5.64 -12.48 -0.07
N CYS A 124 5.21 -12.84 1.11
CA CYS A 124 6.07 -13.35 2.19
C CYS A 124 6.00 -14.88 2.21
N ASP A 125 6.97 -15.55 1.61
CA ASP A 125 6.99 -17.02 1.55
C ASP A 125 6.95 -17.68 2.95
N TRP A 126 7.57 -17.03 3.95
CA TRP A 126 7.60 -17.54 5.34
C TRP A 126 6.29 -17.35 6.10
N LEU A 127 5.42 -16.46 5.64
CA LEU A 127 4.07 -16.23 6.20
C LEU A 127 2.97 -16.87 5.37
N GLY A 128 3.24 -17.18 4.10
CA GLY A 128 2.24 -17.66 3.15
C GLY A 128 1.16 -16.62 2.85
N CYS A 129 1.50 -15.33 2.89
CA CYS A 129 0.57 -14.23 2.61
C CYS A 129 1.25 -13.02 1.96
N ALA A 130 0.44 -12.16 1.35
CA ALA A 130 0.87 -10.87 0.84
C ALA A 130 1.01 -9.86 1.99
N MET A 131 1.98 -8.96 1.86
CA MET A 131 2.20 -7.85 2.77
C MET A 131 2.21 -6.55 1.97
N GLU A 132 1.26 -5.68 2.24
CA GLU A 132 1.26 -4.30 1.75
C GLU A 132 2.35 -3.51 2.48
N VAL A 133 3.24 -2.89 1.72
CA VAL A 133 4.37 -2.11 2.26
C VAL A 133 4.24 -0.62 2.00
N SER A 134 3.49 -0.24 0.99
CA SER A 134 3.28 1.16 0.64
C SER A 134 1.93 1.35 -0.03
N SER A 135 1.23 2.38 0.40
CA SER A 135 0.08 2.94 -0.31
C SER A 135 0.50 4.26 -0.95
N MET A 136 0.20 4.44 -2.24
CA MET A 136 0.63 5.61 -3.00
C MET A 136 -0.38 5.99 -4.09
N GLY A 137 -0.29 7.22 -4.57
CA GLY A 137 -1.14 7.66 -5.67
C GLY A 137 -0.78 9.04 -6.19
N ILE A 138 -1.22 9.30 -7.41
CA ILE A 138 -1.32 10.66 -7.90
C ILE A 138 -2.47 11.31 -7.12
N ARG A 139 -2.16 12.42 -6.44
CA ARG A 139 -3.13 13.07 -5.56
C ARG A 139 -4.29 13.62 -6.36
N VAL A 140 -5.43 13.77 -5.69
CA VAL A 140 -6.62 14.36 -6.33
C VAL A 140 -6.32 15.72 -6.93
N ASP A 141 -6.82 15.95 -8.13
CA ASP A 141 -6.97 17.31 -8.68
C ASP A 141 -8.38 17.86 -8.35
N PRO A 142 -8.70 19.12 -8.66
CA PRO A 142 -10.02 19.67 -8.34
C PRO A 142 -11.20 18.81 -8.84
N ALA A 143 -11.09 18.23 -10.05
CA ALA A 143 -12.15 17.42 -10.63
C ALA A 143 -12.28 16.06 -9.96
N ALA A 144 -11.17 15.41 -9.63
CA ALA A 144 -11.16 14.14 -8.90
C ALA A 144 -11.68 14.32 -7.48
N LEU A 145 -11.22 15.36 -6.76
CA LEU A 145 -11.69 15.67 -5.41
C LEU A 145 -13.20 15.89 -5.38
N ASP A 146 -13.72 16.77 -6.24
CA ASP A 146 -15.15 17.08 -6.29
C ASP A 146 -16.00 15.82 -6.53
N ARG A 147 -15.61 15.01 -7.51
CA ARG A 147 -16.27 13.74 -7.83
C ARG A 147 -16.22 12.75 -6.66
N GLN A 148 -15.05 12.58 -6.03
CA GLN A 148 -14.86 11.58 -4.97
C GLN A 148 -15.56 11.96 -3.68
N LEU A 149 -15.62 13.25 -3.32
CA LEU A 149 -16.38 13.72 -2.17
C LEU A 149 -17.87 13.44 -2.35
N THR A 150 -18.43 13.69 -3.54
CA THR A 150 -19.84 13.36 -3.84
C THR A 150 -20.10 11.85 -3.78
N LEU A 151 -19.22 11.03 -4.40
CA LEU A 151 -19.39 9.57 -4.41
C LEU A 151 -19.31 8.94 -3.01
N SER A 152 -18.55 9.56 -2.11
CA SER A 152 -18.36 9.08 -0.73
C SER A 152 -19.32 9.73 0.28
N HIS A 153 -20.20 10.63 -0.18
CA HIS A 153 -21.13 11.39 0.67
C HIS A 153 -20.45 12.27 1.72
N HIS A 154 -19.35 12.92 1.34
CA HIS A 154 -18.57 13.83 2.19
C HIS A 154 -18.52 15.26 1.60
N ASP A 155 -19.65 15.71 1.04
CA ASP A 155 -19.76 17.02 0.37
C ASP A 155 -19.42 18.20 1.30
N GLU A 156 -19.65 18.05 2.60
CA GLU A 156 -19.33 19.03 3.63
C GLU A 156 -17.84 19.36 3.74
N ARG A 157 -16.96 18.44 3.33
CA ARG A 157 -15.50 18.66 3.39
C ARG A 157 -15.00 19.72 2.41
N ARG A 158 -15.79 20.08 1.38
CA ARG A 158 -15.41 21.15 0.45
C ARG A 158 -15.12 22.47 1.14
N ASP A 159 -15.73 22.70 2.31
CA ASP A 159 -15.54 23.91 3.09
C ASP A 159 -14.28 23.95 3.94
N LEU A 160 -13.56 22.85 4.08
CA LEU A 160 -12.32 22.78 4.84
C LEU A 160 -11.18 23.52 4.09
N PRO A 161 -10.21 24.09 4.82
CA PRO A 161 -9.16 24.94 4.21
C PRO A 161 -8.38 24.26 3.08
N TYR A 162 -7.93 23.02 3.30
CA TYR A 162 -7.21 22.24 2.29
C TYR A 162 -8.04 22.03 1.03
N HIS A 163 -9.30 21.58 1.20
CA HIS A 163 -10.20 21.27 0.09
C HIS A 163 -10.51 22.52 -0.74
N LYS A 164 -10.75 23.66 -0.08
CA LYS A 164 -10.94 24.96 -0.76
C LYS A 164 -9.72 25.35 -1.59
N ALA A 165 -8.53 25.29 -1.01
CA ALA A 165 -7.29 25.63 -1.71
C ALA A 165 -7.07 24.73 -2.94
N LEU A 166 -7.33 23.42 -2.82
CA LEU A 166 -7.21 22.49 -3.91
C LEU A 166 -8.27 22.72 -5.00
N LEU A 167 -9.53 22.90 -4.63
CA LEU A 167 -10.62 23.17 -5.57
C LEU A 167 -10.43 24.49 -6.34
N ASN A 168 -9.82 25.50 -5.71
CA ASN A 168 -9.45 26.77 -6.32
C ASN A 168 -8.19 26.69 -7.20
N GLY A 169 -7.51 25.54 -7.24
CA GLY A 169 -6.27 25.38 -8.02
C GLY A 169 -5.05 26.09 -7.43
N GLU A 170 -5.06 26.35 -6.13
CA GLU A 170 -3.96 27.04 -5.41
C GLU A 170 -2.82 26.08 -5.04
N LEU A 171 -3.05 24.77 -5.09
CA LEU A 171 -2.07 23.75 -4.73
C LEU A 171 -1.45 23.08 -5.97
N PRO A 172 -0.17 22.68 -5.91
CA PRO A 172 0.47 21.97 -7.00
C PRO A 172 -0.13 20.56 -7.19
N LEU A 173 -0.01 20.02 -8.40
CA LEU A 173 -0.29 18.62 -8.67
C LEU A 173 0.87 17.76 -8.15
N THR A 174 0.56 16.66 -7.49
CA THR A 174 1.57 15.82 -6.85
C THR A 174 1.26 14.34 -7.02
N ILE A 175 2.30 13.52 -6.85
CA ILE A 175 2.24 12.09 -6.58
C ILE A 175 2.94 11.85 -5.24
N GLY A 176 2.40 11.00 -4.41
CA GLY A 176 2.99 10.74 -3.11
C GLY A 176 2.53 9.43 -2.51
N GLY A 177 3.01 9.13 -1.32
CA GLY A 177 2.68 7.90 -0.62
C GLY A 177 3.33 7.80 0.74
N GLY A 178 2.98 6.75 1.46
CA GLY A 178 3.59 6.36 2.71
C GLY A 178 4.20 4.97 2.62
N ILE A 179 5.41 4.82 3.11
CA ILE A 179 6.09 3.52 3.22
C ILE A 179 6.19 3.17 4.69
N GLY A 180 5.53 2.08 5.10
CA GLY A 180 5.50 1.64 6.49
C GLY A 180 6.87 1.15 6.97
N GLN A 181 7.52 1.88 7.89
CA GLN A 181 8.88 1.55 8.35
C GLN A 181 8.96 0.17 8.99
N SER A 182 8.04 -0.16 9.88
CA SER A 182 8.01 -1.46 10.55
C SER A 182 7.67 -2.59 9.60
N ARG A 183 6.76 -2.38 8.64
CA ARG A 183 6.44 -3.39 7.61
C ARG A 183 7.64 -3.68 6.71
N ILE A 184 8.37 -2.65 6.28
CA ILE A 184 9.62 -2.84 5.51
C ILE A 184 10.66 -3.58 6.34
N SER A 185 10.84 -3.22 7.61
CA SER A 185 11.77 -3.93 8.50
C SER A 185 11.37 -5.40 8.67
N MET A 186 10.09 -5.69 8.88
CA MET A 186 9.55 -7.04 8.97
C MET A 186 9.77 -7.83 7.69
N LEU A 187 9.51 -7.23 6.52
CA LEU A 187 9.73 -7.83 5.21
C LEU A 187 11.21 -8.17 4.99
N LEU A 188 12.10 -7.19 5.18
CA LEU A 188 13.54 -7.33 4.89
C LEU A 188 14.24 -8.32 5.82
N LEU A 189 13.79 -8.43 7.07
CA LEU A 189 14.36 -9.33 8.08
C LEU A 189 13.66 -10.70 8.14
N GLY A 190 12.61 -10.92 7.34
CA GLY A 190 11.86 -12.18 7.31
C GLY A 190 11.15 -12.48 8.62
N LYS A 191 10.60 -11.46 9.29
CA LYS A 191 9.98 -11.59 10.62
C LYS A 191 8.54 -12.05 10.55
N ALA A 192 8.11 -12.81 11.57
CA ALA A 192 6.76 -13.38 11.65
C ALA A 192 5.73 -12.40 12.20
N HIS A 193 6.15 -11.51 13.10
CA HIS A 193 5.26 -10.55 13.74
C HIS A 193 5.89 -9.15 13.77
N ILE A 194 5.08 -8.11 13.60
CA ILE A 194 5.56 -6.73 13.59
C ILE A 194 6.21 -6.32 14.92
N GLY A 195 5.83 -6.94 16.03
CA GLY A 195 6.42 -6.75 17.34
C GLY A 195 7.88 -7.19 17.45
N GLU A 196 8.41 -7.94 16.50
CA GLU A 196 9.85 -8.28 16.45
C GLU A 196 10.71 -7.12 15.92
N VAL A 197 10.10 -6.09 15.35
CA VAL A 197 10.78 -4.94 14.73
C VAL A 197 10.28 -3.59 15.27
N GLN A 198 9.25 -3.61 16.11
CA GLN A 198 8.64 -2.42 16.67
C GLN A 198 8.16 -2.69 18.10
N ALA A 199 8.67 -1.96 19.07
CA ALA A 199 8.13 -1.97 20.42
C ALA A 199 6.72 -1.35 20.44
N SER A 200 5.77 -2.03 21.09
CA SER A 200 4.39 -1.58 21.21
C SER A 200 3.71 -2.25 22.40
N ILE A 201 2.43 -1.94 22.59
CA ILE A 201 1.59 -2.60 23.59
C ILE A 201 0.79 -3.69 22.87
N TRP A 202 0.89 -4.91 23.39
CA TRP A 202 0.19 -6.09 22.86
C TRP A 202 -0.75 -6.63 23.92
N ASP A 203 -1.86 -7.19 23.50
CA ASP A 203 -2.77 -7.91 24.38
C ASP A 203 -2.18 -9.26 24.80
N ASP A 204 -2.70 -9.81 25.92
CA ASP A 204 -2.18 -11.06 26.52
C ASP A 204 -2.30 -12.26 25.57
N GLU A 205 -3.29 -12.28 24.69
CA GLU A 205 -3.49 -13.35 23.69
C GLU A 205 -2.36 -13.32 22.66
N THR A 206 -2.05 -12.14 22.12
CA THR A 206 -0.94 -11.92 21.17
C THR A 206 0.40 -12.30 21.83
N VAL A 207 0.68 -11.83 23.04
CA VAL A 207 1.91 -12.17 23.78
C VAL A 207 2.03 -13.69 23.94
N SER A 208 0.98 -14.35 24.45
CA SER A 208 0.98 -15.79 24.66
C SER A 208 1.15 -16.60 23.36
N ALA A 209 0.54 -16.12 22.25
CA ALA A 209 0.68 -16.78 20.95
C ALA A 209 2.12 -16.65 20.42
N CYS A 210 2.72 -15.46 20.52
CA CYS A 210 4.11 -15.20 20.14
C CYS A 210 5.10 -16.04 20.96
N GLU A 211 4.94 -16.09 22.27
CA GLU A 211 5.78 -16.93 23.15
C GLU A 211 5.72 -18.41 22.76
N LYS A 212 4.51 -18.95 22.55
CA LYS A 212 4.31 -20.36 22.11
C LYS A 212 4.94 -20.65 20.75
N ALA A 213 4.96 -19.66 19.86
CA ALA A 213 5.56 -19.76 18.54
C ALA A 213 7.08 -19.47 18.53
N GLY A 214 7.69 -19.12 19.65
CA GLY A 214 9.09 -18.73 19.74
C GLY A 214 9.40 -17.36 19.09
N VAL A 215 8.38 -16.50 18.96
CA VAL A 215 8.50 -15.14 18.41
C VAL A 215 8.76 -14.16 19.57
N THR A 216 9.89 -13.48 19.52
CA THR A 216 10.28 -12.51 20.54
C THR A 216 9.71 -11.13 20.20
N LEU A 217 8.86 -10.60 21.07
CA LEU A 217 8.37 -9.22 20.98
C LEU A 217 9.35 -8.26 21.65
N LEU A 218 9.56 -7.06 21.04
CA LEU A 218 10.40 -5.98 21.55
C LEU A 218 9.71 -5.19 22.66
#